data_8cb9955949d976159e3069b6087477dd
#
_entry.id   8cb9955949d976159e3069b6087477dd
#
_cell.length_a   1.000
_cell.length_b   1.000
_cell.length_c   1.000
_cell.angle_alpha   90.00
_cell.angle_beta   90.00
_cell.angle_gamma   90.00
#
_symmetry.space_group_name_H-M   'P 1'
#
loop_
_entity.id
_entity.type
_entity.pdbx_description
1 polymer ?
#
loop_
_entity_poly.entity_id
_entity_poly.type
_entity_poly.pdbx_seq_one_letter_code
_entity_poly.pdbx_strand_id
1 'polypeptide(L)'
;MERIRKHKHYNEKEVGILMTEDRYKLVERIVDSIENEDLKELCIAILDDMPDYIWHVPGSSSGKYHPSTDLGEGGLMRHQIAVARFCNWKLELEQNQNKFDSRQRDCLRIACLCHDGRKSGEEDSGHTVHEHPRLMFEAVKKLEEKFPQLVDEIDMIANCIDTHMGQWNTNKKSEVVLLKPITLVQEFVHECDYLASRKDIELQFDNWEKPELPPLNTYILTFGKYKDRKLIDIASEDKGYIDWLKENYGREPVRSLLKQL
;
A
#
# COMPACT_ATOMS: atom_id res chain seq x y z
N MET A 1 -13.05 -13.55 21.23
CA MET A 1 -12.01 -13.16 22.21
C MET A 1 -10.98 -14.25 22.50
N GLU A 2 -11.31 -15.53 22.47
CA GLU A 2 -10.35 -16.64 22.77
C GLU A 2 -9.40 -17.02 21.61
N ARG A 3 -9.75 -16.72 20.35
CA ARG A 3 -8.89 -17.03 19.17
C ARG A 3 -7.65 -16.14 19.08
N ILE A 4 -7.75 -14.85 19.45
CA ILE A 4 -6.61 -13.92 19.43
C ILE A 4 -5.59 -14.27 20.53
N ARG A 5 -6.02 -14.89 21.63
CA ARG A 5 -5.12 -15.30 22.74
C ARG A 5 -4.27 -16.55 22.44
N LYS A 6 -4.51 -17.27 21.36
CA LYS A 6 -3.70 -18.44 20.97
C LYS A 6 -2.46 -18.12 20.12
N HIS A 7 -2.35 -16.91 19.58
CA HIS A 7 -1.08 -16.41 19.05
C HIS A 7 -0.18 -16.00 20.21
N LYS A 8 0.40 -17.00 20.88
CA LYS A 8 1.15 -16.90 22.11
C LYS A 8 2.54 -16.33 21.92
N HIS A 9 2.83 -15.32 22.76
CA HIS A 9 4.16 -15.01 23.30
C HIS A 9 5.22 -14.56 22.28
N TYR A 10 4.99 -13.43 21.65
CA TYR A 10 6.10 -12.55 21.36
C TYR A 10 6.35 -11.66 22.58
N ASN A 11 7.60 -11.72 23.05
CA ASN A 11 8.05 -11.03 24.24
C ASN A 11 7.98 -9.51 24.02
N GLU A 12 7.18 -8.78 24.79
CA GLU A 12 6.90 -7.34 24.66
C GLU A 12 8.12 -6.40 24.78
N LYS A 13 9.34 -6.91 24.71
CA LYS A 13 10.57 -6.14 25.02
C LYS A 13 11.58 -5.96 23.89
N GLU A 14 11.39 -6.58 22.75
CA GLU A 14 12.32 -6.38 21.62
C GLU A 14 11.53 -6.32 20.32
N VAL A 15 11.38 -5.17 19.74
CA VAL A 15 10.94 -4.92 18.36
C VAL A 15 9.69 -4.04 18.24
N GLY A 16 9.85 -3.06 17.44
CA GLY A 16 9.00 -2.22 16.68
C GLY A 16 7.50 -2.54 16.60
N ILE A 17 6.78 -1.55 16.23
CA ILE A 17 5.32 -1.38 16.16
C ILE A 17 4.60 -2.70 15.87
N LEU A 18 4.16 -3.37 16.94
CA LEU A 18 3.32 -4.57 16.84
C LEU A 18 2.00 -4.24 16.14
N MET A 19 1.51 -5.17 15.31
CA MET A 19 0.17 -5.11 14.74
C MET A 19 -0.87 -4.92 15.83
N THR A 20 -1.44 -3.73 15.93
CA THR A 20 -2.49 -3.44 16.93
C THR A 20 -3.78 -4.20 16.56
N GLU A 21 -4.65 -4.43 17.55
CA GLU A 21 -5.94 -5.08 17.34
C GLU A 21 -6.78 -4.35 16.26
N ASP A 22 -6.74 -3.01 16.26
CA ASP A 22 -7.49 -2.21 15.27
C ASP A 22 -6.89 -2.33 13.87
N ARG A 23 -5.57 -2.37 13.73
CA ARG A 23 -4.88 -2.61 12.45
C ARG A 23 -5.18 -4.01 11.91
N TYR A 24 -5.14 -5.02 12.79
CA TYR A 24 -5.48 -6.38 12.41
C TYR A 24 -6.92 -6.49 11.88
N LYS A 25 -7.89 -5.85 12.53
CA LYS A 25 -9.29 -5.84 12.06
C LYS A 25 -9.45 -5.32 10.63
N LEU A 26 -8.59 -4.39 10.19
CA LEU A 26 -8.63 -3.88 8.81
C LEU A 26 -8.24 -4.93 7.78
N VAL A 27 -7.29 -5.79 8.10
CA VAL A 27 -6.73 -6.82 7.20
C VAL A 27 -7.24 -8.24 7.49
N GLU A 28 -7.97 -8.44 8.58
CA GLU A 28 -8.43 -9.73 9.12
C GLU A 28 -9.02 -10.64 8.04
N ARG A 29 -9.93 -10.12 7.22
CA ARG A 29 -10.59 -10.90 6.16
C ARG A 29 -9.61 -11.47 5.14
N ILE A 30 -8.54 -10.74 4.84
CA ILE A 30 -7.51 -11.20 3.89
C ILE A 30 -6.59 -12.20 4.58
N VAL A 31 -6.12 -11.88 5.78
CA VAL A 31 -5.26 -12.77 6.57
C VAL A 31 -5.96 -14.11 6.87
N ASP A 32 -7.25 -14.07 7.22
CA ASP A 32 -8.04 -15.29 7.46
C ASP A 32 -8.32 -16.10 6.19
N SER A 33 -8.20 -15.52 4.99
CA SER A 33 -8.31 -16.26 3.73
C SER A 33 -7.03 -17.04 3.36
N ILE A 34 -5.92 -16.83 4.07
CA ILE A 34 -4.70 -17.62 3.94
C ILE A 34 -4.91 -18.95 4.67
N GLU A 35 -4.78 -20.06 3.93
CA GLU A 35 -5.10 -21.40 4.44
C GLU A 35 -3.95 -22.02 5.24
N ASN A 36 -2.71 -21.75 4.85
CA ASN A 36 -1.51 -22.28 5.51
C ASN A 36 -1.12 -21.41 6.70
N GLU A 37 -1.03 -22.00 7.91
CA GLU A 37 -0.76 -21.23 9.14
C GLU A 37 0.66 -20.61 9.16
N ASP A 38 1.69 -21.29 8.62
CA ASP A 38 3.04 -20.72 8.55
C ASP A 38 3.07 -19.49 7.60
N LEU A 39 2.33 -19.54 6.49
CA LEU A 39 2.18 -18.41 5.56
C LEU A 39 1.35 -17.27 6.18
N LYS A 40 0.37 -17.60 7.03
CA LYS A 40 -0.37 -16.60 7.79
C LYS A 40 0.54 -15.88 8.79
N GLU A 41 1.40 -16.62 9.51
CA GLU A 41 2.39 -16.02 10.41
C GLU A 41 3.41 -15.17 9.63
N LEU A 42 3.86 -15.62 8.45
CA LEU A 42 4.71 -14.83 7.57
C LEU A 42 4.02 -13.54 7.12
N CYS A 43 2.75 -13.59 6.74
CA CYS A 43 1.97 -12.41 6.36
C CYS A 43 1.94 -11.36 7.48
N ILE A 44 1.66 -11.79 8.71
CA ILE A 44 1.67 -10.92 9.88
C ILE A 44 3.06 -10.33 10.11
N ALA A 45 4.12 -11.15 9.99
CA ALA A 45 5.49 -10.67 10.16
C ALA A 45 5.89 -9.64 9.08
N ILE A 46 5.43 -9.78 7.84
CA ILE A 46 5.64 -8.79 6.78
C ILE A 46 4.91 -7.48 7.12
N LEU A 47 3.66 -7.56 7.57
CA LEU A 47 2.86 -6.38 7.96
C LEU A 47 3.47 -5.65 9.16
N ASP A 48 4.03 -6.38 10.13
CA ASP A 48 4.71 -5.81 11.30
C ASP A 48 6.04 -5.12 10.95
N ASP A 49 6.73 -5.58 9.90
CA ASP A 49 7.99 -4.97 9.41
C ASP A 49 7.76 -3.69 8.57
N MET A 50 6.52 -3.42 8.17
CA MET A 50 6.21 -2.23 7.39
C MET A 50 6.31 -0.95 8.24
N PRO A 51 6.79 0.17 7.69
CA PRO A 51 6.81 1.45 8.39
C PRO A 51 5.42 1.90 8.81
N ASP A 52 5.34 2.59 9.95
CA ASP A 52 4.07 3.07 10.52
C ASP A 52 3.27 3.95 9.54
N TYR A 53 3.92 4.69 8.68
CA TYR A 53 3.26 5.60 7.74
C TYR A 53 2.26 4.90 6.81
N ILE A 54 2.42 3.60 6.52
CA ILE A 54 1.51 2.87 5.61
C ILE A 54 0.05 2.91 6.06
N TRP A 55 -0.16 3.06 7.36
CA TRP A 55 -1.50 3.14 7.96
C TRP A 55 -2.14 4.52 7.85
N HIS A 56 -1.37 5.55 7.47
CA HIS A 56 -1.77 6.95 7.54
C HIS A 56 -1.74 7.67 6.19
N VAL A 57 -0.83 7.30 5.29
CA VAL A 57 -0.65 8.02 4.03
C VAL A 57 -1.70 7.62 2.98
N PRO A 58 -1.96 8.50 1.98
CA PRO A 58 -2.78 8.15 0.83
C PRO A 58 -2.13 7.10 -0.07
N GLY A 59 -2.94 6.30 -0.75
CA GLY A 59 -2.50 5.27 -1.69
C GLY A 59 -1.82 5.81 -2.95
N SER A 60 -1.99 7.09 -3.25
CA SER A 60 -1.39 7.73 -4.42
C SER A 60 -0.99 9.17 -4.13
N SER A 61 0.24 9.54 -4.48
CA SER A 61 0.72 10.93 -4.37
C SER A 61 -0.05 11.91 -5.26
N SER A 62 -0.52 11.47 -6.44
CA SER A 62 -1.25 12.30 -7.38
C SER A 62 -2.77 12.15 -7.27
N GLY A 63 -3.27 11.01 -6.81
CA GLY A 63 -4.68 10.63 -6.80
C GLY A 63 -5.36 10.67 -8.17
N LYS A 64 -4.58 10.74 -9.27
CA LYS A 64 -5.10 11.00 -10.61
C LYS A 64 -5.89 9.81 -11.17
N TYR A 65 -5.43 8.61 -10.88
CA TYR A 65 -5.95 7.37 -11.46
C TYR A 65 -6.66 6.49 -10.44
N HIS A 66 -6.41 6.70 -9.16
CA HIS A 66 -6.92 5.90 -8.06
C HIS A 66 -8.36 6.25 -7.67
N PRO A 67 -9.14 5.29 -7.17
CA PRO A 67 -10.48 5.53 -6.63
C PRO A 67 -10.45 6.45 -5.42
N SER A 68 -11.61 6.99 -5.04
CA SER A 68 -11.71 7.94 -3.93
C SER A 68 -11.32 7.30 -2.58
N THR A 69 -11.49 6.01 -2.43
CA THR A 69 -11.10 5.23 -1.25
C THR A 69 -9.60 5.23 -0.97
N ASP A 70 -8.77 5.40 -1.99
CA ASP A 70 -7.31 5.44 -1.85
C ASP A 70 -6.80 6.83 -1.45
N LEU A 71 -7.70 7.82 -1.34
CA LEU A 71 -7.34 9.19 -0.99
C LEU A 71 -7.40 9.40 0.53
N GLY A 72 -6.63 10.40 1.01
CA GLY A 72 -6.61 10.79 2.40
C GLY A 72 -5.94 9.78 3.33
N GLU A 73 -6.15 9.95 4.63
CA GLU A 73 -5.54 9.14 5.67
C GLU A 73 -5.92 7.66 5.53
N GLY A 74 -4.94 6.76 5.65
CA GLY A 74 -5.12 5.32 5.51
C GLY A 74 -5.43 4.84 4.09
N GLY A 75 -5.33 5.73 3.10
CA GLY A 75 -5.61 5.40 1.70
C GLY A 75 -4.69 4.31 1.14
N LEU A 76 -3.43 4.27 1.57
CA LEU A 76 -2.47 3.25 1.12
C LEU A 76 -2.87 1.85 1.61
N MET A 77 -3.26 1.71 2.86
CA MET A 77 -3.71 0.42 3.38
C MET A 77 -5.03 -0.01 2.72
N ARG A 78 -5.98 0.92 2.48
CA ARG A 78 -7.21 0.58 1.73
C ARG A 78 -6.90 0.14 0.31
N HIS A 79 -5.93 0.76 -0.37
CA HIS A 79 -5.45 0.30 -1.66
C HIS A 79 -4.91 -1.13 -1.61
N GLN A 80 -4.00 -1.43 -0.67
CA GLN A 80 -3.46 -2.79 -0.50
C GLN A 80 -4.55 -3.83 -0.21
N ILE A 81 -5.53 -3.50 0.64
CA ILE A 81 -6.70 -4.36 0.89
C ILE A 81 -7.53 -4.54 -0.39
N ALA A 82 -7.72 -3.48 -1.19
CA ALA A 82 -8.42 -3.57 -2.46
C ALA A 82 -7.71 -4.52 -3.44
N VAL A 83 -6.38 -4.42 -3.56
CA VAL A 83 -5.56 -5.32 -4.39
C VAL A 83 -5.72 -6.78 -3.95
N ALA A 84 -5.67 -7.04 -2.64
CA ALA A 84 -5.88 -8.38 -2.09
C ALA A 84 -7.32 -8.91 -2.29
N ARG A 85 -8.34 -8.04 -2.27
CA ARG A 85 -9.73 -8.40 -2.60
C ARG A 85 -9.87 -8.78 -4.07
N PHE A 86 -9.25 -8.02 -4.99
CA PHE A 86 -9.21 -8.41 -6.40
C PHE A 86 -8.50 -9.74 -6.60
N CYS A 87 -7.40 -9.99 -5.87
CA CYS A 87 -6.73 -11.28 -5.85
C CYS A 87 -7.70 -12.41 -5.48
N ASN A 88 -8.43 -12.29 -4.37
CA ASN A 88 -9.39 -13.30 -3.93
C ASN A 88 -10.46 -13.56 -5.00
N TRP A 89 -11.11 -12.50 -5.53
CA TRP A 89 -12.12 -12.66 -6.58
C TRP A 89 -11.58 -13.31 -7.86
N LYS A 90 -10.36 -12.94 -8.29
CA LYS A 90 -9.74 -13.57 -9.45
C LYS A 90 -9.40 -15.03 -9.19
N LEU A 91 -8.98 -15.40 -7.97
CA LEU A 91 -8.71 -16.78 -7.59
C LEU A 91 -9.97 -17.66 -7.54
N GLU A 92 -11.15 -17.08 -7.33
CA GLU A 92 -12.45 -17.78 -7.35
C GLU A 92 -12.96 -18.07 -8.78
N LEU A 93 -12.45 -17.36 -9.79
CA LEU A 93 -12.86 -17.58 -11.17
C LEU A 93 -12.48 -19.00 -11.64
N GLU A 94 -13.40 -19.69 -12.34
CA GLU A 94 -13.19 -21.06 -12.81
C GLU A 94 -11.89 -21.24 -13.59
N GLN A 95 -11.56 -20.29 -14.48
CA GLN A 95 -10.33 -20.31 -15.25
C GLN A 95 -9.04 -20.21 -14.42
N ASN A 96 -9.13 -19.81 -13.15
CA ASN A 96 -7.98 -19.65 -12.26
C ASN A 96 -7.90 -20.71 -11.17
N GLN A 97 -8.99 -21.49 -10.94
CA GLN A 97 -9.05 -22.47 -9.85
C GLN A 97 -7.95 -23.56 -9.96
N ASN A 98 -7.58 -23.93 -11.18
CA ASN A 98 -6.59 -24.98 -11.43
C ASN A 98 -5.22 -24.44 -11.88
N LYS A 99 -5.01 -23.10 -11.90
CA LYS A 99 -3.74 -22.52 -12.33
C LYS A 99 -2.70 -22.44 -11.22
N PHE A 100 -3.15 -22.39 -9.97
CA PHE A 100 -2.33 -22.20 -8.80
C PHE A 100 -2.69 -23.25 -7.74
N ASP A 101 -1.69 -23.87 -7.15
CA ASP A 101 -1.89 -24.71 -5.97
C ASP A 101 -2.24 -23.88 -4.72
N SER A 102 -2.60 -24.53 -3.60
CA SER A 102 -3.03 -23.83 -2.39
C SER A 102 -1.95 -22.90 -1.83
N ARG A 103 -0.68 -23.32 -1.83
CA ARG A 103 0.43 -22.50 -1.33
C ARG A 103 0.69 -21.30 -2.23
N GLN A 104 0.66 -21.47 -3.55
CA GLN A 104 0.76 -20.36 -4.50
C GLN A 104 -0.38 -19.37 -4.34
N ARG A 105 -1.61 -19.84 -4.08
CA ARG A 105 -2.77 -18.96 -3.83
C ARG A 105 -2.57 -18.13 -2.57
N ASP A 106 -2.02 -18.70 -1.51
CA ASP A 106 -1.69 -17.96 -0.29
C ASP A 106 -0.57 -16.96 -0.51
N CYS A 107 0.49 -17.31 -1.23
CA CYS A 107 1.56 -16.39 -1.61
C CYS A 107 1.04 -15.20 -2.44
N LEU A 108 0.10 -15.43 -3.38
CA LEU A 108 -0.52 -14.37 -4.18
C LEU A 108 -1.32 -13.41 -3.30
N ARG A 109 -2.07 -13.90 -2.29
CA ARG A 109 -2.80 -13.07 -1.32
C ARG A 109 -1.84 -12.17 -0.53
N ILE A 110 -0.73 -12.76 -0.04
CA ILE A 110 0.29 -12.04 0.72
C ILE A 110 0.96 -10.98 -0.15
N ALA A 111 1.41 -11.35 -1.36
CA ALA A 111 2.03 -10.41 -2.28
C ALA A 111 1.11 -9.24 -2.60
N CYS A 112 -0.17 -9.50 -2.89
CA CYS A 112 -1.17 -8.46 -3.17
C CYS A 112 -1.42 -7.54 -1.96
N LEU A 113 -1.49 -8.10 -0.74
CA LEU A 113 -1.71 -7.30 0.48
C LEU A 113 -0.50 -6.44 0.84
N CYS A 114 0.71 -6.87 0.46
CA CYS A 114 1.95 -6.30 0.97
C CYS A 114 2.77 -5.52 -0.07
N HIS A 115 2.36 -5.47 -1.35
CA HIS A 115 3.19 -4.99 -2.47
C HIS A 115 3.73 -3.57 -2.30
N ASP A 116 2.96 -2.69 -1.71
CA ASP A 116 3.25 -1.25 -1.53
C ASP A 116 3.77 -0.90 -0.13
N GLY A 117 4.21 -1.87 0.67
CA GLY A 117 4.62 -1.68 2.06
C GLY A 117 5.80 -0.73 2.29
N ARG A 118 6.54 -0.35 1.25
CA ARG A 118 7.63 0.65 1.27
C ARG A 118 7.37 1.80 0.29
N LYS A 119 6.11 2.12 -0.03
CA LYS A 119 5.73 3.07 -1.11
C LYS A 119 6.38 4.45 -0.99
N SER A 120 6.53 4.97 0.21
CA SER A 120 7.19 6.26 0.45
C SER A 120 8.68 6.12 0.84
N GLY A 121 9.27 4.92 0.73
CA GLY A 121 10.63 4.60 1.18
C GLY A 121 10.67 3.89 2.53
N GLU A 122 11.86 3.75 3.10
CA GLU A 122 12.03 3.21 4.47
C GLU A 122 11.42 4.14 5.53
N GLU A 123 11.45 5.45 5.27
CA GLU A 123 10.76 6.49 6.02
C GLU A 123 9.81 7.25 5.08
N ASP A 124 8.80 7.95 5.61
CA ASP A 124 7.88 8.71 4.77
C ASP A 124 8.55 9.92 4.11
N SER A 125 8.95 9.76 2.86
CA SER A 125 9.50 10.82 2.03
C SER A 125 8.47 11.86 1.57
N GLY A 126 7.19 11.67 1.89
CA GLY A 126 6.12 12.54 1.44
C GLY A 126 5.62 12.28 0.01
N HIS A 127 6.19 11.31 -0.71
CA HIS A 127 5.80 10.96 -2.08
C HIS A 127 6.12 9.49 -2.40
N THR A 128 5.61 8.99 -3.52
CA THR A 128 5.93 7.65 -3.99
C THR A 128 7.39 7.60 -4.43
N VAL A 129 8.18 6.72 -3.84
CA VAL A 129 9.54 6.39 -4.26
C VAL A 129 9.47 5.40 -5.41
N HIS A 130 10.17 5.67 -6.52
CA HIS A 130 10.12 4.81 -7.70
C HIS A 130 10.58 3.38 -7.41
N GLU A 131 11.61 3.26 -6.59
CA GLU A 131 12.26 2.00 -6.22
C GLU A 131 11.53 1.23 -5.10
N HIS A 132 10.34 1.67 -4.67
CA HIS A 132 9.59 1.02 -3.59
C HIS A 132 9.35 -0.50 -3.78
N PRO A 133 9.16 -1.04 -5.00
CA PRO A 133 9.03 -2.48 -5.18
C PRO A 133 10.29 -3.21 -4.74
N ARG A 134 11.46 -2.67 -5.08
CA ARG A 134 12.75 -3.23 -4.72
C ARG A 134 13.02 -3.13 -3.22
N LEU A 135 12.68 -2.00 -2.60
CA LEU A 135 12.79 -1.84 -1.14
C LEU A 135 11.93 -2.87 -0.40
N MET A 136 10.70 -3.09 -0.87
CA MET A 136 9.82 -4.09 -0.27
C MET A 136 10.29 -5.53 -0.53
N PHE A 137 10.83 -5.82 -1.72
CA PHE A 137 11.48 -7.10 -2.02
C PHE A 137 12.58 -7.40 -0.99
N GLU A 138 13.51 -6.46 -0.76
CA GLU A 138 14.61 -6.64 0.18
C GLU A 138 14.12 -6.83 1.64
N ALA A 139 13.04 -6.14 2.02
CA ALA A 139 12.43 -6.29 3.33
C ALA A 139 11.85 -7.70 3.52
N VAL A 140 11.10 -8.20 2.53
CA VAL A 140 10.52 -9.55 2.57
C VAL A 140 11.62 -10.63 2.58
N LYS A 141 12.67 -10.47 1.78
CA LYS A 141 13.80 -11.42 1.73
C LYS A 141 14.52 -11.58 3.07
N LYS A 142 14.62 -10.54 3.89
CA LYS A 142 15.23 -10.64 5.22
C LYS A 142 14.50 -11.63 6.16
N LEU A 143 13.22 -11.89 5.89
CA LEU A 143 12.44 -12.83 6.69
C LEU A 143 12.80 -14.30 6.48
N GLU A 144 13.62 -14.64 5.48
CA GLU A 144 14.15 -15.99 5.30
C GLU A 144 14.92 -16.50 6.53
N GLU A 145 15.62 -15.61 7.23
CA GLU A 145 16.32 -15.96 8.47
C GLU A 145 15.34 -16.40 9.57
N LYS A 146 14.16 -15.80 9.62
CA LYS A 146 13.13 -16.10 10.62
C LYS A 146 12.24 -17.27 10.21
N PHE A 147 12.04 -17.48 8.90
CA PHE A 147 11.17 -18.51 8.33
C PHE A 147 11.94 -19.38 7.32
N PRO A 148 13.01 -20.10 7.75
CA PRO A 148 13.85 -20.88 6.83
C PRO A 148 13.11 -22.01 6.12
N GLN A 149 11.94 -22.43 6.63
CA GLN A 149 11.06 -23.44 6.01
C GLN A 149 10.19 -22.87 4.88
N LEU A 150 10.19 -21.56 4.66
CA LEU A 150 9.35 -20.85 3.67
C LEU A 150 10.17 -20.10 2.61
N VAL A 151 11.44 -20.50 2.38
CA VAL A 151 12.35 -19.78 1.47
C VAL A 151 11.76 -19.68 0.05
N ASP A 152 11.18 -20.76 -0.47
CA ASP A 152 10.59 -20.77 -1.81
C ASP A 152 9.36 -19.86 -1.91
N GLU A 153 8.53 -19.82 -0.87
CA GLU A 153 7.35 -18.98 -0.80
C GLU A 153 7.73 -17.48 -0.61
N ILE A 154 8.73 -17.21 0.22
CA ILE A 154 9.29 -15.87 0.40
C ILE A 154 9.86 -15.36 -0.92
N ASP A 155 10.60 -16.20 -1.65
CA ASP A 155 11.10 -15.88 -2.99
C ASP A 155 9.96 -15.55 -3.96
N MET A 156 8.90 -16.36 -3.99
CA MET A 156 7.75 -16.12 -4.84
C MET A 156 7.07 -14.79 -4.49
N ILE A 157 6.79 -14.56 -3.20
CA ILE A 157 6.14 -13.33 -2.71
C ILE A 157 6.99 -12.11 -3.07
N ALA A 158 8.28 -12.14 -2.73
CA ALA A 158 9.20 -11.03 -2.97
C ALA A 158 9.32 -10.71 -4.47
N ASN A 159 9.46 -11.72 -5.34
CA ASN A 159 9.54 -11.52 -6.79
C ASN A 159 8.23 -10.99 -7.40
N CYS A 160 7.07 -11.38 -6.89
CA CYS A 160 5.80 -10.79 -7.30
C CYS A 160 5.74 -9.30 -6.92
N ILE A 161 6.23 -8.94 -5.72
CA ILE A 161 6.30 -7.57 -5.24
C ILE A 161 7.27 -6.74 -6.08
N ASP A 162 8.48 -7.25 -6.38
CA ASP A 162 9.51 -6.51 -7.16
C ASP A 162 9.03 -6.14 -8.58
N THR A 163 8.08 -6.90 -9.13
CA THR A 163 7.61 -6.76 -10.50
C THR A 163 6.22 -6.13 -10.66
N HIS A 164 5.55 -5.76 -9.55
CA HIS A 164 4.14 -5.34 -9.58
C HIS A 164 3.88 -4.07 -10.41
N MET A 165 4.88 -3.21 -10.60
CA MET A 165 4.75 -2.00 -11.42
C MET A 165 4.52 -2.27 -12.91
N GLY A 166 4.86 -3.46 -13.40
CA GLY A 166 4.58 -3.90 -14.77
C GLY A 166 5.16 -2.96 -15.83
N GLN A 167 4.29 -2.39 -16.66
CA GLN A 167 4.69 -1.48 -17.75
C GLN A 167 5.19 -0.13 -17.27
N TRP A 168 4.89 0.30 -16.04
CA TRP A 168 5.34 1.58 -15.45
C TRP A 168 6.69 1.43 -14.74
N ASN A 169 7.61 0.73 -15.36
CA ASN A 169 8.90 0.34 -14.81
C ASN A 169 10.00 1.41 -14.96
N THR A 170 9.67 2.59 -15.50
CA THR A 170 10.61 3.72 -15.66
C THR A 170 10.04 5.00 -15.08
N ASN A 171 10.92 5.88 -14.59
CA ASN A 171 10.56 7.19 -14.09
C ASN A 171 11.55 8.24 -14.61
N LYS A 172 11.05 9.41 -15.05
CA LYS A 172 11.91 10.51 -15.56
C LYS A 172 12.88 11.08 -14.53
N LYS A 173 12.64 10.82 -13.23
CA LYS A 173 13.46 11.33 -12.11
C LYS A 173 14.40 10.27 -11.52
N SER A 174 14.41 9.06 -12.07
CA SER A 174 15.26 7.95 -11.62
C SER A 174 15.90 7.27 -12.84
N GLU A 175 17.16 6.88 -12.70
CA GLU A 175 17.88 6.06 -13.68
C GLU A 175 17.54 4.57 -13.53
N VAL A 176 16.88 4.19 -12.44
CA VAL A 176 16.50 2.81 -12.17
C VAL A 176 15.38 2.38 -13.10
N VAL A 177 15.56 1.23 -13.75
CA VAL A 177 14.55 0.52 -14.51
C VAL A 177 14.12 -0.69 -13.70
N LEU A 178 12.85 -0.70 -13.25
CA LEU A 178 12.29 -1.81 -12.47
C LEU A 178 12.10 -3.05 -13.33
N LEU A 179 12.02 -4.20 -12.70
CA LEU A 179 11.73 -5.46 -13.37
C LEU A 179 10.25 -5.50 -13.83
N LYS A 180 10.02 -6.20 -14.93
CA LYS A 180 8.66 -6.46 -15.42
C LYS A 180 8.23 -7.87 -15.03
N PRO A 181 6.94 -8.12 -14.86
CA PRO A 181 6.43 -9.47 -14.67
C PRO A 181 6.70 -10.33 -15.90
N ILE A 182 7.22 -11.54 -15.68
CA ILE A 182 7.56 -12.52 -16.72
C ILE A 182 6.98 -13.91 -16.43
N THR A 183 6.37 -14.08 -15.25
CA THR A 183 5.72 -15.33 -14.86
C THR A 183 4.23 -15.10 -14.59
N LEU A 184 3.44 -16.16 -14.67
CA LEU A 184 2.00 -16.10 -14.46
C LEU A 184 1.63 -15.52 -13.08
N VAL A 185 2.39 -15.84 -12.03
CA VAL A 185 2.14 -15.33 -10.67
C VAL A 185 2.45 -13.83 -10.55
N GLN A 186 3.52 -13.37 -11.19
CA GLN A 186 3.89 -11.95 -11.25
C GLN A 186 2.86 -11.13 -12.04
N GLU A 187 2.45 -11.62 -13.22
CA GLU A 187 1.39 -10.98 -14.03
C GLU A 187 0.08 -10.91 -13.25
N PHE A 188 -0.26 -11.96 -12.49
CA PHE A 188 -1.47 -12.00 -11.69
C PHE A 188 -1.50 -10.91 -10.61
N VAL A 189 -0.38 -10.68 -9.91
CA VAL A 189 -0.27 -9.62 -8.89
C VAL A 189 -0.33 -8.24 -9.55
N HIS A 190 0.43 -8.01 -10.64
CA HIS A 190 0.38 -6.77 -11.41
C HIS A 190 -1.04 -6.42 -11.87
N GLU A 191 -1.80 -7.39 -12.39
CA GLU A 191 -3.18 -7.18 -12.83
C GLU A 191 -4.11 -6.82 -11.66
N CYS A 192 -3.92 -7.41 -10.46
CA CYS A 192 -4.71 -7.07 -9.28
C CYS A 192 -4.46 -5.62 -8.85
N ASP A 193 -3.20 -5.17 -8.80
CA ASP A 193 -2.83 -3.78 -8.51
C ASP A 193 -3.38 -2.83 -9.59
N TYR A 194 -3.22 -3.17 -10.87
CA TYR A 194 -3.76 -2.39 -11.96
C TYR A 194 -5.27 -2.17 -11.83
N LEU A 195 -6.04 -3.22 -11.53
CA LEU A 195 -7.50 -3.11 -11.36
C LEU A 195 -7.86 -2.25 -10.16
N ALA A 196 -7.20 -2.46 -9.01
CA ALA A 196 -7.44 -1.69 -7.79
C ALA A 196 -7.10 -0.19 -7.97
N SER A 197 -6.13 0.14 -8.82
CA SER A 197 -5.74 1.51 -9.10
C SER A 197 -6.68 2.25 -10.07
N ARG A 198 -7.77 1.62 -10.57
CA ARG A 198 -8.70 2.27 -11.52
C ARG A 198 -9.78 3.07 -10.80
N LYS A 199 -9.80 4.38 -10.97
CA LYS A 199 -10.75 5.32 -10.32
C LYS A 199 -12.22 5.03 -10.63
N ASP A 200 -12.49 4.29 -11.70
CA ASP A 200 -13.84 3.92 -12.13
C ASP A 200 -14.35 2.65 -11.43
N ILE A 201 -13.50 2.02 -10.60
CA ILE A 201 -13.83 0.83 -9.79
C ILE A 201 -13.70 1.22 -8.31
N GLU A 202 -14.82 1.48 -7.64
CA GLU A 202 -14.84 1.77 -6.20
C GLU A 202 -15.31 0.55 -5.40
N LEU A 203 -14.51 0.17 -4.39
CA LEU A 203 -14.86 -0.87 -3.43
C LEU A 203 -15.54 -0.24 -2.21
N GLN A 204 -16.51 -0.95 -1.64
CA GLN A 204 -17.13 -0.55 -0.38
C GLN A 204 -16.24 -1.01 0.79
N PHE A 205 -16.04 -0.12 1.74
CA PHE A 205 -15.36 -0.38 3.00
C PHE A 205 -16.31 -0.09 4.16
N ASP A 206 -16.42 -1.04 5.09
CA ASP A 206 -17.19 -0.83 6.31
C ASP A 206 -16.53 0.30 7.12
N ASN A 207 -17.34 1.21 7.66
CA ASN A 207 -16.90 2.34 8.47
C ASN A 207 -15.93 3.34 7.79
N TRP A 208 -15.84 3.33 6.45
CA TRP A 208 -15.12 4.37 5.73
C TRP A 208 -16.11 5.42 5.20
N GLU A 209 -15.90 6.66 5.61
CA GLU A 209 -16.57 7.83 5.06
C GLU A 209 -15.53 8.68 4.34
N LYS A 210 -15.93 9.23 3.20
CA LYS A 210 -15.05 10.15 2.46
C LYS A 210 -14.71 11.34 3.36
N PRO A 211 -13.41 11.62 3.64
CA PRO A 211 -13.05 12.73 4.50
C PRO A 211 -13.65 14.05 4.00
N GLU A 212 -14.28 14.80 4.88
CA GLU A 212 -14.69 16.17 4.56
C GLU A 212 -13.45 17.04 4.35
N LEU A 213 -13.50 17.87 3.31
CA LEU A 213 -12.43 18.83 3.07
C LEU A 213 -12.45 19.90 4.18
N PRO A 214 -11.31 20.18 4.81
CA PRO A 214 -11.25 21.30 5.73
C PRO A 214 -11.54 22.62 4.99
N PRO A 215 -12.09 23.64 5.67
CA PRO A 215 -12.35 24.91 5.04
C PRO A 215 -11.06 25.57 4.52
N LEU A 216 -11.05 26.01 3.27
CA LEU A 216 -9.88 26.60 2.60
C LEU A 216 -9.28 27.78 3.38
N ASN A 217 -10.12 28.62 3.97
CA ASN A 217 -9.71 29.83 4.72
C ASN A 217 -9.01 29.53 6.05
N THR A 218 -9.12 28.31 6.57
CA THR A 218 -8.49 27.90 7.84
C THR A 218 -7.38 26.89 7.65
N TYR A 219 -7.25 26.29 6.47
CA TYR A 219 -6.27 25.25 6.24
C TYR A 219 -4.84 25.78 6.32
N ILE A 220 -4.03 25.15 7.19
CA ILE A 220 -2.62 25.45 7.39
C ILE A 220 -1.80 24.39 6.64
N LEU A 221 -0.85 24.88 5.81
CA LEU A 221 0.05 23.99 5.07
C LEU A 221 1.05 23.36 6.03
N THR A 222 1.17 22.01 6.02
CA THR A 222 2.00 21.25 6.98
C THR A 222 3.40 20.92 6.46
N PHE A 223 3.74 21.35 5.22
CA PHE A 223 4.98 21.01 4.55
C PHE A 223 5.52 22.14 3.65
N GLY A 224 6.74 21.96 3.13
CA GLY A 224 7.33 22.81 2.11
C GLY A 224 7.74 24.21 2.58
N LYS A 225 7.99 25.09 1.60
CA LYS A 225 8.50 26.46 1.80
C LYS A 225 7.63 27.30 2.76
N TYR A 226 6.33 27.05 2.75
CA TYR A 226 5.34 27.80 3.52
C TYR A 226 4.66 26.96 4.62
N LYS A 227 5.40 26.01 5.19
CA LYS A 227 4.94 25.24 6.34
C LYS A 227 4.41 26.18 7.45
N ASP A 228 3.33 25.78 8.10
CA ASP A 228 2.65 26.47 9.20
C ASP A 228 1.95 27.79 8.81
N ARG A 229 1.76 28.05 7.51
CA ARG A 229 0.99 29.19 6.99
C ARG A 229 -0.33 28.76 6.37
N LYS A 230 -1.32 29.64 6.41
CA LYS A 230 -2.62 29.40 5.76
C LYS A 230 -2.48 29.36 4.23
N LEU A 231 -3.11 28.36 3.63
CA LEU A 231 -3.06 28.16 2.17
C LEU A 231 -3.65 29.37 1.40
N ILE A 232 -4.71 29.98 1.93
CA ILE A 232 -5.34 31.16 1.32
C ILE A 232 -4.40 32.39 1.32
N ASP A 233 -3.60 32.58 2.37
CA ASP A 233 -2.65 33.69 2.46
C ASP A 233 -1.50 33.48 1.45
N ILE A 234 -1.00 32.24 1.35
CA ILE A 234 0.00 31.86 0.37
C ILE A 234 -0.51 32.11 -1.05
N ALA A 235 -1.77 31.80 -1.32
CA ALA A 235 -2.37 32.01 -2.64
C ALA A 235 -2.43 33.50 -3.04
N SER A 236 -2.58 34.37 -2.07
CA SER A 236 -2.57 35.85 -2.32
C SER A 236 -1.17 36.43 -2.49
N GLU A 237 -0.13 35.78 -1.88
CA GLU A 237 1.24 36.31 -1.83
C GLU A 237 2.19 35.69 -2.88
N ASP A 238 2.04 34.40 -3.15
CA ASP A 238 2.94 33.64 -4.06
C ASP A 238 2.15 32.72 -4.98
N LYS A 239 1.55 33.32 -6.02
CA LYS A 239 0.82 32.57 -7.03
C LYS A 239 1.67 31.52 -7.72
N GLY A 240 2.97 31.78 -7.93
CA GLY A 240 3.89 30.86 -8.57
C GLY A 240 4.05 29.57 -7.75
N TYR A 241 4.09 29.67 -6.42
CA TYR A 241 4.13 28.49 -5.56
C TYR A 241 2.81 27.70 -5.60
N ILE A 242 1.67 28.37 -5.68
CA ILE A 242 0.36 27.72 -5.84
C ILE A 242 0.28 26.97 -7.18
N ASP A 243 0.73 27.59 -8.27
CA ASP A 243 0.75 26.95 -9.59
C ASP A 243 1.69 25.73 -9.56
N TRP A 244 2.85 25.85 -8.93
CA TRP A 244 3.76 24.72 -8.72
C TRP A 244 3.11 23.59 -7.90
N LEU A 245 2.38 23.91 -6.80
CA LEU A 245 1.65 22.92 -6.02
C LEU A 245 0.58 22.22 -6.86
N LYS A 246 -0.17 22.96 -7.70
CA LYS A 246 -1.18 22.37 -8.59
C LYS A 246 -0.60 21.35 -9.57
N GLU A 247 0.62 21.58 -10.04
CA GLU A 247 1.30 20.73 -11.00
C GLU A 247 2.03 19.54 -10.34
N ASN A 248 2.57 19.74 -9.14
CA ASN A 248 3.56 18.82 -8.55
C ASN A 248 3.11 18.15 -7.26
N TYR A 249 2.03 18.65 -6.58
CA TYR A 249 1.59 18.10 -5.31
C TYR A 249 0.17 17.50 -5.41
N GLY A 250 0.06 16.20 -5.19
CA GLY A 250 -1.19 15.45 -5.42
C GLY A 250 -1.92 14.98 -4.17
N ARG A 251 -1.40 15.22 -2.96
CA ARG A 251 -2.00 14.70 -1.71
C ARG A 251 -3.21 15.51 -1.25
N GLU A 252 -4.24 14.83 -0.80
CA GLU A 252 -5.38 15.44 -0.12
C GLU A 252 -4.99 15.88 1.32
N PRO A 253 -5.62 16.89 1.89
CA PRO A 253 -6.70 17.70 1.30
C PRO A 253 -6.21 18.83 0.38
N VAL A 254 -4.90 19.08 0.31
CA VAL A 254 -4.29 20.21 -0.40
C VAL A 254 -4.70 20.24 -1.87
N ARG A 255 -4.67 19.08 -2.55
CA ARG A 255 -5.07 18.96 -3.97
C ARG A 255 -6.49 19.47 -4.23
N SER A 256 -7.44 19.07 -3.38
CA SER A 256 -8.83 19.50 -3.53
C SER A 256 -9.04 20.96 -3.13
N LEU A 257 -8.29 21.47 -2.15
CA LEU A 257 -8.30 22.88 -1.77
C LEU A 257 -7.71 23.78 -2.86
N LEU A 258 -6.64 23.34 -3.53
CA LEU A 258 -6.03 24.06 -4.66
C LEU A 258 -6.97 24.22 -5.86
N LYS A 259 -7.96 23.33 -6.03
CA LYS A 259 -8.99 23.48 -7.08
C LYS A 259 -10.01 24.57 -6.78
N GLN A 260 -10.06 25.06 -5.54
CA GLN A 260 -10.95 26.14 -5.11
C GLN A 260 -10.26 27.52 -5.22
N LEU A 261 -8.95 27.54 -5.49
CA LEU A 261 -8.11 28.71 -5.78
C LEU A 261 -7.97 28.92 -7.30
#